data_34d5272b45a1fffed683c31e63a2eb45
#
_entry.id   34d5272b45a1fffed683c31e63a2eb45
#
_cell.length_a   1.000
_cell.length_b   1.000
_cell.length_c   1.000
_cell.angle_alpha   90.00
_cell.angle_beta   90.00
_cell.angle_gamma   90.00
#
_symmetry.space_group_name_H-M   'P 1'
#
loop_
_entity.id
_entity.type
_entity.pdbx_description
1 polymer ?
#
loop_
_entity_poly.entity_id
_entity_poly.type
_entity_poly.pdbx_seq_one_letter_code
_entity_poly.pdbx_strand_id
1 'polypeptide(L)'
;MPYVTFVPQAPMGESADPGIFVQGTHVPAPLVERSGIWIKTAGSAILLQQNYRLSTCDAPLWLVVDDGGLVFEHREMKVPLKKGECVVIPPHTEGCIISQAKDSRLLWLTVEGALTEDFMRQMNALNRVPAKQGMLPSMVVLIRQIVQVLVRHTGTGEASYQLGQLLWGLIAAHSGQSVATSATLSHESARVVDALRACRYRDAFSLADMAAISRMPVETFRKRFTSELGIPPLGYLQFLKMERAKTLLRDGMSVRQTGVEIGMPDPYHFSKQFKHIVGMSPTAYLKHVGTEERRTRTTSSEM
;
A
#
# COMPACT_ATOMS: atom_id res chain seq x y z
N MET A 1 -10.09 -12.63 4.43
CA MET A 1 -10.25 -12.61 5.89
C MET A 1 -10.21 -11.18 6.38
N PRO A 2 -11.13 -10.72 7.25
CA PRO A 2 -11.21 -9.31 7.64
C PRO A 2 -10.11 -8.86 8.62
N TYR A 3 -9.27 -9.74 9.10
CA TYR A 3 -8.29 -9.44 10.14
C TYR A 3 -6.88 -9.32 9.58
N VAL A 4 -6.16 -8.29 10.04
CA VAL A 4 -4.71 -8.19 9.87
C VAL A 4 -4.09 -9.10 10.93
N THR A 5 -3.32 -10.09 10.52
CA THR A 5 -2.62 -10.98 11.45
C THR A 5 -1.12 -10.89 11.27
N PHE A 6 -0.43 -10.83 12.40
CA PHE A 6 1.01 -10.86 12.48
C PHE A 6 1.41 -12.21 13.08
N VAL A 7 1.97 -13.09 12.26
CA VAL A 7 2.38 -14.42 12.70
C VAL A 7 3.86 -14.39 13.04
N PRO A 8 4.24 -14.61 14.31
CA PRO A 8 5.66 -14.63 14.69
C PRO A 8 6.35 -15.81 14.00
N GLN A 9 7.55 -15.55 13.50
CA GLN A 9 8.42 -16.56 12.90
C GLN A 9 9.50 -16.94 13.92
N ALA A 10 9.27 -18.02 14.65
CA ALA A 10 10.28 -18.60 15.52
C ALA A 10 11.29 -19.45 14.72
N PRO A 11 12.56 -19.54 15.16
CA PRO A 11 13.46 -20.59 14.74
C PRO A 11 12.84 -21.97 15.02
N MET A 12 13.16 -22.98 14.19
CA MET A 12 12.65 -24.35 14.40
C MET A 12 12.95 -24.82 15.83
N GLY A 13 11.88 -25.10 16.60
CA GLY A 13 11.96 -25.67 17.94
C GLY A 13 11.68 -24.72 19.11
N GLU A 14 11.47 -23.42 18.87
CA GLU A 14 11.10 -22.47 19.90
C GLU A 14 9.66 -21.98 19.75
N SER A 15 8.94 -21.86 20.87
CA SER A 15 7.62 -21.22 20.90
C SER A 15 7.79 -19.72 20.79
N ALA A 16 7.36 -19.11 19.68
CA ALA A 16 7.42 -17.67 19.53
C ALA A 16 6.33 -17.00 20.38
N ASP A 17 6.70 -16.01 21.19
CA ASP A 17 5.74 -15.16 21.86
C ASP A 17 5.11 -14.22 20.81
N PRO A 18 3.78 -14.27 20.61
CA PRO A 18 3.12 -13.43 19.59
C PRO A 18 3.23 -11.93 19.86
N GLY A 19 3.60 -11.51 21.06
CA GLY A 19 3.47 -10.13 21.49
C GLY A 19 2.03 -9.78 21.90
N ILE A 20 1.74 -8.49 22.09
CA ILE A 20 0.41 -8.03 22.47
C ILE A 20 -0.26 -7.40 21.26
N PHE A 21 -1.42 -7.94 20.86
CA PHE A 21 -2.21 -7.47 19.71
C PHE A 21 -3.62 -7.11 20.17
N VAL A 22 -4.07 -5.93 19.73
CA VAL A 22 -5.46 -5.47 19.95
C VAL A 22 -5.96 -4.91 18.63
N GLN A 23 -7.11 -5.41 18.16
CA GLN A 23 -7.75 -4.86 16.97
C GLN A 23 -9.27 -4.90 17.07
N GLY A 24 -9.92 -4.00 16.32
CA GLY A 24 -11.36 -3.98 16.14
C GLY A 24 -11.74 -3.95 14.65
N THR A 25 -12.94 -4.40 14.36
CA THR A 25 -13.53 -4.37 13.02
C THR A 25 -14.80 -3.54 13.07
N HIS A 26 -15.02 -2.75 12.01
CA HIS A 26 -16.15 -1.86 11.89
C HIS A 26 -17.07 -2.27 10.74
N VAL A 27 -18.35 -2.27 11.02
CA VAL A 27 -19.41 -2.32 10.02
C VAL A 27 -20.01 -0.91 9.94
N PRO A 28 -19.88 -0.21 8.82
CA PRO A 28 -20.29 1.19 8.72
C PRO A 28 -21.80 1.34 8.83
N ALA A 29 -22.26 2.44 9.45
CA ALA A 29 -23.65 2.84 9.35
C ALA A 29 -23.98 3.23 7.88
N PRO A 30 -25.24 3.07 7.40
CA PRO A 30 -25.57 3.26 5.98
C PRO A 30 -25.19 4.63 5.40
N LEU A 31 -25.17 5.69 6.22
CA LEU A 31 -24.76 7.02 5.77
C LEU A 31 -23.23 7.11 5.61
N VAL A 32 -22.47 6.47 6.51
CA VAL A 32 -21.00 6.41 6.43
C VAL A 32 -20.57 5.56 5.24
N GLU A 33 -21.26 4.45 4.99
CA GLU A 33 -21.01 3.62 3.80
C GLU A 33 -21.24 4.42 2.51
N ARG A 34 -22.33 5.19 2.43
CA ARG A 34 -22.61 6.09 1.30
C ARG A 34 -21.61 7.23 1.14
N SER A 35 -20.81 7.57 2.15
CA SER A 35 -19.72 8.54 2.00
C SER A 35 -18.60 8.04 1.08
N GLY A 36 -18.62 6.76 0.73
CA GLY A 36 -17.70 6.15 -0.23
C GLY A 36 -16.35 5.75 0.34
N ILE A 37 -16.04 6.05 1.59
CA ILE A 37 -14.82 5.60 2.28
C ILE A 37 -15.06 5.52 3.78
N TRP A 38 -14.61 4.42 4.39
CA TRP A 38 -14.70 4.21 5.84
C TRP A 38 -13.53 3.35 6.35
N ILE A 39 -13.30 3.41 7.65
CA ILE A 39 -12.32 2.55 8.32
C ILE A 39 -12.94 1.16 8.48
N LYS A 40 -12.26 0.11 7.99
CA LYS A 40 -12.70 -1.27 8.12
C LYS A 40 -12.16 -1.92 9.38
N THR A 41 -10.85 -1.84 9.57
CA THR A 41 -10.20 -2.35 10.78
C THR A 41 -9.16 -1.36 11.28
N ALA A 42 -8.89 -1.36 12.56
CA ALA A 42 -7.73 -0.71 13.13
C ALA A 42 -7.27 -1.46 14.38
N GLY A 43 -6.00 -1.32 14.70
CA GLY A 43 -5.43 -1.98 15.85
C GLY A 43 -4.07 -1.43 16.26
N SER A 44 -3.56 -2.00 17.34
CA SER A 44 -2.23 -1.74 17.86
C SER A 44 -1.53 -3.03 18.24
N ALA A 45 -0.20 -3.03 18.17
CA ALA A 45 0.60 -4.14 18.63
C ALA A 45 1.84 -3.65 19.37
N ILE A 46 2.31 -4.47 20.31
CA ILE A 46 3.65 -4.41 20.89
C ILE A 46 4.38 -5.63 20.35
N LEU A 47 5.36 -5.39 19.50
CA LEU A 47 6.17 -6.41 18.85
C LEU A 47 7.48 -6.59 19.63
N LEU A 48 7.78 -7.83 19.93
CA LEU A 48 9.08 -8.22 20.48
C LEU A 48 10.15 -8.21 19.38
N GLN A 49 11.42 -8.29 19.75
CA GLN A 49 12.55 -8.30 18.82
C GLN A 49 12.63 -9.62 18.04
N GLN A 50 11.75 -9.79 17.06
CA GLN A 50 11.68 -10.96 16.19
C GLN A 50 11.01 -10.61 14.86
N ASN A 51 10.90 -11.58 13.97
CA ASN A 51 10.25 -11.44 12.68
C ASN A 51 8.78 -11.83 12.77
N TYR A 52 7.91 -11.06 12.09
CA TYR A 52 6.49 -11.32 12.00
C TYR A 52 6.06 -11.37 10.54
N ARG A 53 5.45 -12.47 10.13
CA ARG A 53 4.82 -12.55 8.81
C ARG A 53 3.49 -11.80 8.86
N LEU A 54 3.31 -10.84 7.96
CA LEU A 54 2.06 -10.13 7.75
C LEU A 54 1.15 -10.96 6.85
N SER A 55 -0.08 -11.22 7.28
CA SER A 55 -1.08 -11.84 6.41
C SER A 55 -1.55 -10.87 5.33
N THR A 56 -1.94 -11.40 4.17
CA THR A 56 -2.56 -10.60 3.12
C THR A 56 -3.88 -10.00 3.60
N CYS A 57 -4.10 -8.73 3.26
CA CYS A 57 -5.33 -8.00 3.53
C CYS A 57 -5.97 -7.60 2.19
N ASP A 58 -7.31 -7.67 2.11
CA ASP A 58 -8.05 -7.29 0.89
C ASP A 58 -8.18 -5.77 0.73
N ALA A 59 -7.81 -5.02 1.75
CA ALA A 59 -7.84 -3.56 1.78
C ALA A 59 -6.43 -2.98 1.96
N PRO A 60 -6.19 -1.72 1.56
CA PRO A 60 -4.94 -1.03 1.85
C PRO A 60 -4.70 -0.96 3.35
N LEU A 61 -3.47 -1.24 3.78
CA LEU A 61 -3.06 -1.25 5.17
C LEU A 61 -2.06 -0.11 5.44
N TRP A 62 -2.41 0.79 6.35
CA TRP A 62 -1.47 1.75 6.94
C TRP A 62 -0.85 1.13 8.17
N LEU A 63 0.46 1.00 8.15
CA LEU A 63 1.25 0.52 9.28
C LEU A 63 2.11 1.67 9.79
N VAL A 64 1.89 2.09 11.02
CA VAL A 64 2.50 3.28 11.63
C VAL A 64 3.35 2.87 12.83
N VAL A 65 4.60 3.34 12.91
CA VAL A 65 5.46 3.13 14.06
C VAL A 65 5.13 4.18 15.13
N ASP A 66 4.51 3.74 16.21
CA ASP A 66 4.17 4.58 17.35
C ASP A 66 5.35 4.78 18.29
N ASP A 67 6.18 3.73 18.46
CA ASP A 67 7.44 3.79 19.22
C ASP A 67 8.40 2.69 18.77
N GLY A 68 9.72 2.92 18.96
CA GLY A 68 10.75 2.00 18.52
C GLY A 68 11.09 2.13 17.03
N GLY A 69 11.41 1.03 16.40
CA GLY A 69 11.75 0.95 14.99
C GLY A 69 11.52 -0.44 14.42
N LEU A 70 11.18 -0.51 13.14
CA LEU A 70 11.00 -1.77 12.44
C LEU A 70 11.45 -1.68 10.98
N VAL A 71 11.62 -2.82 10.34
CA VAL A 71 11.82 -2.92 8.89
C VAL A 71 10.66 -3.72 8.32
N PHE A 72 9.97 -3.16 7.34
CA PHE A 72 9.03 -3.90 6.52
C PHE A 72 9.77 -4.47 5.31
N GLU A 73 9.71 -5.78 5.14
CA GLU A 73 10.29 -6.50 4.00
C GLU A 73 9.19 -7.04 3.10
N HIS A 74 9.31 -6.75 1.81
CA HIS A 74 8.48 -7.33 0.76
C HIS A 74 9.36 -7.68 -0.44
N ARG A 75 9.50 -8.97 -0.74
CA ARG A 75 10.43 -9.48 -1.78
C ARG A 75 11.87 -8.99 -1.52
N GLU A 76 12.45 -8.27 -2.46
CA GLU A 76 13.81 -7.70 -2.34
C GLU A 76 13.84 -6.30 -1.69
N MET A 77 12.66 -5.76 -1.36
CA MET A 77 12.53 -4.43 -0.80
C MET A 77 12.53 -4.46 0.72
N LYS A 78 13.36 -3.59 1.31
CA LYS A 78 13.42 -3.36 2.76
C LYS A 78 13.10 -1.90 3.03
N VAL A 79 12.03 -1.66 3.79
CA VAL A 79 11.58 -0.32 4.17
C VAL A 79 11.84 -0.13 5.67
N PRO A 80 12.94 0.52 6.05
CA PRO A 80 13.17 0.86 7.45
C PRO A 80 12.24 1.98 7.89
N LEU A 81 11.59 1.78 9.03
CA LEU A 81 10.63 2.70 9.63
C LEU A 81 11.05 3.05 11.06
N LYS A 82 10.99 4.34 11.37
CA LYS A 82 11.24 4.91 12.69
C LYS A 82 9.93 5.44 13.27
N LYS A 83 9.96 5.78 14.55
CA LYS A 83 8.85 6.45 15.24
C LYS A 83 8.32 7.64 14.43
N GLY A 84 7.00 7.69 14.24
CA GLY A 84 6.30 8.71 13.45
C GLY A 84 6.36 8.49 11.93
N GLU A 85 6.91 7.38 11.47
CA GLU A 85 6.88 7.00 10.07
C GLU A 85 5.85 5.90 9.83
N CYS A 86 5.31 5.86 8.64
CA CYS A 86 4.38 4.81 8.22
C CYS A 86 4.78 4.19 6.88
N VAL A 87 4.27 3.00 6.64
CA VAL A 87 4.24 2.39 5.32
C VAL A 87 2.81 2.08 4.95
N VAL A 88 2.43 2.44 3.73
CA VAL A 88 1.16 2.05 3.14
C VAL A 88 1.38 0.80 2.32
N ILE A 89 0.72 -0.27 2.70
CA ILE A 89 0.84 -1.59 2.10
C ILE A 89 -0.40 -1.82 1.24
N PRO A 90 -0.23 -2.05 -0.07
CA PRO A 90 -1.33 -2.31 -0.98
C PRO A 90 -2.11 -3.59 -0.64
N PRO A 91 -3.37 -3.72 -1.09
CA PRO A 91 -4.12 -4.97 -0.96
C PRO A 91 -3.34 -6.17 -1.52
N HIS A 92 -3.54 -7.33 -0.92
CA HIS A 92 -2.95 -8.62 -1.34
C HIS A 92 -1.41 -8.64 -1.36
N THR A 93 -0.77 -7.79 -0.57
CA THR A 93 0.69 -7.72 -0.45
C THR A 93 1.14 -8.55 0.76
N GLU A 94 1.94 -9.58 0.50
CA GLU A 94 2.62 -10.34 1.56
C GLU A 94 3.88 -9.61 2.00
N GLY A 95 4.22 -9.73 3.28
CA GLY A 95 5.43 -9.11 3.81
C GLY A 95 5.86 -9.67 5.15
N CYS A 96 7.03 -9.25 5.57
CA CYS A 96 7.59 -9.55 6.87
C CYS A 96 7.89 -8.24 7.61
N ILE A 97 7.58 -8.19 8.88
CA ILE A 97 7.94 -7.10 9.77
C ILE A 97 9.05 -7.60 10.68
N ILE A 98 10.18 -6.92 10.66
CA ILE A 98 11.32 -7.18 11.52
C ILE A 98 11.35 -6.09 12.58
N SER A 99 11.08 -6.46 13.82
CA SER A 99 11.21 -5.52 14.94
C SER A 99 12.70 -5.37 15.32
N GLN A 100 13.18 -4.12 15.29
CA GLN A 100 14.58 -3.80 15.58
C GLN A 100 14.82 -3.46 17.05
N ALA A 101 13.78 -3.12 17.79
CA ALA A 101 13.84 -2.80 19.21
C ALA A 101 13.20 -3.92 20.03
N LYS A 102 13.57 -3.98 21.34
CA LYS A 102 13.03 -4.96 22.26
C LYS A 102 11.51 -4.93 22.34
N ASP A 103 10.92 -3.73 22.27
CA ASP A 103 9.48 -3.48 22.31
C ASP A 103 9.14 -2.39 21.28
N SER A 104 8.83 -2.80 20.03
CA SER A 104 8.34 -1.85 19.03
C SER A 104 6.84 -1.76 19.10
N ARG A 105 6.29 -0.53 19.21
CA ARG A 105 4.84 -0.29 19.17
C ARG A 105 4.42 0.19 17.80
N LEU A 106 3.40 -0.46 17.26
CA LEU A 106 2.80 -0.08 15.99
C LEU A 106 1.29 0.09 16.10
N LEU A 107 0.77 0.92 15.23
CA LEU A 107 -0.65 1.12 14.98
C LEU A 107 -0.92 0.75 13.53
N TRP A 108 -2.11 0.27 13.24
CA TRP A 108 -2.53 0.07 11.86
C TRP A 108 -3.99 0.42 11.68
N LEU A 109 -4.34 0.73 10.43
CA LEU A 109 -5.72 0.84 9.98
C LEU A 109 -5.86 0.38 8.54
N THR A 110 -7.05 -0.09 8.20
CA THR A 110 -7.46 -0.35 6.83
C THR A 110 -8.69 0.47 6.51
N VAL A 111 -8.80 0.91 5.26
CA VAL A 111 -9.97 1.61 4.75
C VAL A 111 -10.60 0.82 3.62
N GLU A 112 -11.91 0.98 3.45
CA GLU A 112 -12.70 0.33 2.41
C GLU A 112 -13.71 1.33 1.84
N GLY A 113 -14.24 1.06 0.66
CA GLY A 113 -15.26 1.86 -0.02
C GLY A 113 -14.89 2.26 -1.44
N ALA A 114 -15.86 2.79 -2.17
CA ALA A 114 -15.73 3.14 -3.58
C ALA A 114 -14.64 4.20 -3.85
N LEU A 115 -14.39 5.09 -2.88
CA LEU A 115 -13.38 6.15 -2.99
C LEU A 115 -11.99 5.74 -2.48
N THR A 116 -11.80 4.47 -2.08
CA THR A 116 -10.51 4.01 -1.53
C THR A 116 -9.37 4.17 -2.54
N GLU A 117 -9.61 3.90 -3.83
CA GLU A 117 -8.58 4.05 -4.86
C GLU A 117 -8.20 5.52 -5.07
N ASP A 118 -9.17 6.44 -5.10
CA ASP A 118 -8.91 7.87 -5.22
C ASP A 118 -8.19 8.42 -3.99
N PHE A 119 -8.57 7.96 -2.81
CA PHE A 119 -7.88 8.28 -1.56
C PHE A 119 -6.43 7.80 -1.59
N MET A 120 -6.17 6.56 -1.99
CA MET A 120 -4.83 6.02 -2.17
C MET A 120 -4.00 6.83 -3.16
N ARG A 121 -4.64 7.33 -4.23
CA ARG A 121 -4.01 8.20 -5.24
C ARG A 121 -3.54 9.50 -4.62
N GLN A 122 -4.39 10.15 -3.85
CA GLN A 122 -4.05 11.40 -3.15
C GLN A 122 -2.96 11.19 -2.11
N MET A 123 -2.95 10.04 -1.44
CA MET A 123 -1.92 9.65 -0.47
C MET A 123 -0.58 9.23 -1.12
N ASN A 124 -0.43 9.37 -2.45
CA ASN A 124 0.73 8.82 -3.20
C ASN A 124 0.98 7.32 -2.96
N ALA A 125 -0.04 6.60 -2.53
CA ALA A 125 0.04 5.20 -2.11
C ALA A 125 -0.56 4.24 -3.15
N LEU A 126 -0.94 4.72 -4.34
CA LEU A 126 -1.45 3.91 -5.46
C LEU A 126 -0.39 3.04 -6.12
N ASN A 127 0.84 3.39 -5.92
CA ASN A 127 1.94 2.58 -6.42
C ASN A 127 2.00 1.31 -5.58
N ARG A 128 1.34 0.25 -5.90
CA ARG A 128 1.29 -1.07 -5.23
C ARG A 128 2.64 -1.62 -4.71
N VAL A 129 3.52 -0.71 -4.42
CA VAL A 129 4.77 -0.88 -3.69
C VAL A 129 4.56 -0.22 -2.34
N PRO A 130 4.91 -0.86 -1.25
CA PRO A 130 4.87 -0.26 0.07
C PRO A 130 5.57 1.10 0.07
N ALA A 131 4.80 2.17 0.29
CA ALA A 131 5.31 3.54 0.24
C ALA A 131 5.56 4.05 1.66
N LYS A 132 6.81 4.38 1.95
CA LYS A 132 7.20 5.02 3.20
C LYS A 132 6.77 6.48 3.20
N GLN A 133 6.15 6.92 4.30
CA GLN A 133 5.73 8.30 4.51
C GLN A 133 6.05 8.74 5.95
N GLY A 134 6.44 10.01 6.11
CA GLY A 134 6.44 10.67 7.40
C GLY A 134 5.02 11.07 7.79
N MET A 135 4.71 11.03 9.08
CA MET A 135 3.40 11.45 9.60
C MET A 135 3.55 12.62 10.55
N LEU A 136 2.62 13.57 10.48
CA LEU A 136 2.50 14.60 11.53
C LEU A 136 2.14 13.94 12.86
N PRO A 137 2.64 14.44 13.99
CA PRO A 137 2.25 13.95 15.32
C PRO A 137 0.72 13.94 15.52
N SER A 138 0.00 14.92 14.96
CA SER A 138 -1.48 14.99 15.00
C SER A 138 -2.14 13.81 14.29
N MET A 139 -1.58 13.33 13.19
CA MET A 139 -2.09 12.15 12.48
C MET A 139 -1.93 10.87 13.30
N VAL A 140 -0.79 10.69 13.95
CA VAL A 140 -0.57 9.55 14.86
C VAL A 140 -1.59 9.56 16.01
N VAL A 141 -1.89 10.75 16.56
CA VAL A 141 -2.93 10.92 17.59
C VAL A 141 -4.30 10.50 17.07
N LEU A 142 -4.68 10.94 15.85
CA LEU A 142 -5.96 10.55 15.24
C LEU A 142 -6.05 9.04 15.03
N ILE A 143 -5.00 8.39 14.53
CA ILE A 143 -4.99 6.92 14.36
C ILE A 143 -5.11 6.22 15.72
N ARG A 144 -4.46 6.71 16.75
CA ARG A 144 -4.59 6.17 18.11
C ARG A 144 -6.04 6.30 18.64
N GLN A 145 -6.70 7.42 18.36
CA GLN A 145 -8.11 7.61 18.70
C GLN A 145 -9.02 6.65 17.90
N ILE A 146 -8.76 6.46 16.61
CA ILE A 146 -9.44 5.47 15.77
C ILE A 146 -9.35 4.08 16.39
N VAL A 147 -8.15 3.63 16.76
CA VAL A 147 -7.94 2.34 17.42
C VAL A 147 -8.72 2.25 18.72
N GLN A 148 -8.70 3.30 19.56
CA GLN A 148 -9.43 3.31 20.82
C GLN A 148 -10.93 3.20 20.64
N VAL A 149 -11.51 3.95 19.69
CA VAL A 149 -12.95 3.88 19.38
C VAL A 149 -13.33 2.47 18.92
N LEU A 150 -12.54 1.91 17.99
CA LEU A 150 -12.83 0.61 17.38
C LEU A 150 -12.72 -0.56 18.37
N VAL A 151 -11.77 -0.49 19.28
CA VAL A 151 -11.57 -1.52 20.31
C VAL A 151 -12.65 -1.44 21.40
N ARG A 152 -13.12 -0.23 21.73
CA ARG A 152 -14.10 -0.03 22.81
C ARG A 152 -15.56 -0.21 22.35
N HIS A 153 -15.88 0.13 21.12
CA HIS A 153 -17.24 0.28 20.62
C HIS A 153 -17.48 -0.51 19.33
N THR A 154 -17.35 -1.83 19.39
CA THR A 154 -17.72 -2.67 18.25
C THR A 154 -19.23 -2.66 18.03
N GLY A 155 -19.69 -2.07 16.90
CA GLY A 155 -21.05 -2.27 16.39
C GLY A 155 -22.10 -1.21 16.76
N THR A 156 -21.73 -0.04 17.25
CA THR A 156 -22.71 1.05 17.49
C THR A 156 -22.71 2.08 16.34
N GLY A 157 -23.89 2.59 15.95
CA GLY A 157 -24.01 3.64 14.93
C GLY A 157 -23.25 4.91 15.31
N GLU A 158 -23.21 5.27 16.59
CA GLU A 158 -22.45 6.43 17.10
C GLU A 158 -20.96 6.29 16.87
N ALA A 159 -20.38 5.11 17.14
CA ALA A 159 -18.98 4.81 16.83
C ALA A 159 -18.68 4.95 15.34
N SER A 160 -19.62 4.58 14.47
CA SER A 160 -19.49 4.71 13.02
C SER A 160 -19.32 6.17 12.59
N TYR A 161 -20.12 7.09 13.12
CA TYR A 161 -19.99 8.52 12.83
C TYR A 161 -18.70 9.12 13.40
N GLN A 162 -18.32 8.72 14.61
CA GLN A 162 -17.07 9.16 15.23
C GLN A 162 -15.86 8.69 14.41
N LEU A 163 -15.84 7.45 13.94
CA LEU A 163 -14.80 6.92 13.05
C LEU A 163 -14.76 7.68 11.72
N GLY A 164 -15.92 8.03 11.15
CA GLY A 164 -16.00 8.87 9.96
C GLY A 164 -15.36 10.24 10.18
N GLN A 165 -15.68 10.92 11.27
CA GLN A 165 -15.07 12.22 11.61
C GLN A 165 -13.56 12.13 11.78
N LEU A 166 -13.06 11.10 12.45
CA LEU A 166 -11.62 10.86 12.63
C LEU A 166 -10.91 10.56 11.32
N LEU A 167 -11.54 9.79 10.43
CA LEU A 167 -11.00 9.51 9.09
C LEU A 167 -10.89 10.80 8.26
N TRP A 168 -11.94 11.62 8.23
CA TRP A 168 -11.89 12.89 7.53
C TRP A 168 -10.87 13.87 8.13
N GLY A 169 -10.71 13.85 9.46
CA GLY A 169 -9.65 14.59 10.15
C GLY A 169 -8.25 14.12 9.72
N LEU A 170 -8.06 12.82 9.56
CA LEU A 170 -6.81 12.22 9.08
C LEU A 170 -6.52 12.63 7.62
N ILE A 171 -7.53 12.58 6.75
CA ILE A 171 -7.44 13.03 5.35
C ILE A 171 -7.08 14.51 5.28
N ALA A 172 -7.75 15.36 6.06
CA ALA A 172 -7.49 16.80 6.10
C ALA A 172 -6.07 17.11 6.60
N ALA A 173 -5.62 16.43 7.66
CA ALA A 173 -4.26 16.59 8.17
C ALA A 173 -3.20 16.18 7.13
N HIS A 174 -3.46 15.09 6.38
CA HIS A 174 -2.59 14.66 5.30
C HIS A 174 -2.58 15.65 4.13
N SER A 175 -3.74 16.16 3.73
CA SER A 175 -3.85 17.16 2.64
C SER A 175 -3.14 18.46 3.00
N GLY A 176 -3.18 18.88 4.25
CA GLY A 176 -2.42 20.01 4.77
C GLY A 176 -0.89 19.76 4.73
N GLN A 177 -0.46 18.52 4.93
CA GLN A 177 0.94 18.14 4.73
C GLN A 177 1.39 18.18 3.27
N SER A 178 0.49 17.83 2.34
CA SER A 178 0.80 17.85 0.90
C SER A 178 1.19 19.25 0.41
N VAL A 179 0.79 20.29 1.13
CA VAL A 179 1.22 21.68 0.87
C VAL A 179 2.54 22.04 1.56
N ALA A 180 2.89 21.35 2.68
CA ALA A 180 4.04 21.72 3.52
C ALA A 180 5.17 20.68 3.60
N THR A 181 4.87 19.39 3.40
CA THR A 181 5.86 18.31 3.46
C THR A 181 5.38 17.13 2.59
N SER A 182 5.47 17.26 1.28
CA SER A 182 5.89 16.09 0.56
C SER A 182 7.21 15.67 1.25
N ALA A 183 7.35 14.38 1.63
CA ALA A 183 8.67 13.77 1.59
C ALA A 183 9.03 13.94 0.11
N THR A 184 9.58 15.09 -0.19
CA THR A 184 9.79 15.58 -1.53
C THR A 184 10.83 14.66 -2.07
N LEU A 185 10.40 13.77 -2.97
CA LEU A 185 11.31 13.27 -3.97
C LEU A 185 12.21 14.46 -4.28
N SER A 186 13.50 14.28 -4.19
CA SER A 186 14.40 15.31 -4.66
C SER A 186 13.90 15.77 -6.01
N HIS A 187 14.06 17.02 -6.35
CA HIS A 187 13.61 17.57 -7.63
C HIS A 187 14.11 16.73 -8.82
N GLU A 188 15.23 16.06 -8.65
CA GLU A 188 15.85 15.14 -9.58
C GLU A 188 15.04 13.85 -9.74
N SER A 189 14.68 13.20 -8.62
CA SER A 189 13.86 11.98 -8.64
C SER A 189 12.42 12.28 -9.09
N ALA A 190 11.84 13.41 -8.67
CA ALA A 190 10.52 13.85 -9.10
C ALA A 190 10.42 13.98 -10.61
N ARG A 191 11.40 14.65 -11.26
CA ARG A 191 11.45 14.76 -12.74
C ARG A 191 11.43 13.42 -13.44
N VAL A 192 12.15 12.42 -12.90
CA VAL A 192 12.16 11.07 -13.47
C VAL A 192 10.79 10.41 -13.30
N VAL A 193 10.20 10.49 -12.12
CA VAL A 193 8.86 9.94 -11.86
C VAL A 193 7.81 10.54 -12.79
N ASP A 194 7.83 11.87 -12.97
CA ASP A 194 6.91 12.57 -13.86
C ASP A 194 7.13 12.18 -15.33
N ALA A 195 8.38 12.07 -15.77
CA ALA A 195 8.71 11.60 -17.12
C ALA A 195 8.24 10.17 -17.36
N LEU A 196 8.44 9.27 -16.39
CA LEU A 196 7.99 7.87 -16.47
C LEU A 196 6.46 7.75 -16.46
N ARG A 197 5.74 8.63 -15.74
CA ARG A 197 4.27 8.68 -15.76
C ARG A 197 3.72 9.25 -17.07
N ALA A 198 4.41 10.21 -17.66
CA ALA A 198 4.04 10.83 -18.92
C ALA A 198 4.37 9.96 -20.14
N CYS A 199 5.30 9.02 -20.03
CA CYS A 199 5.72 8.17 -21.14
C CYS A 199 4.61 7.19 -21.57
N ARG A 200 4.59 6.92 -22.90
CA ARG A 200 3.73 5.87 -23.47
C ARG A 200 4.39 4.51 -23.33
N TYR A 201 4.73 4.04 -22.22
CA TYR A 201 5.38 2.75 -21.84
C TYR A 201 5.89 1.81 -22.96
N ARG A 202 5.62 2.10 -24.22
CA ARG A 202 6.14 1.41 -25.43
C ARG A 202 7.63 1.63 -25.57
N ASP A 203 8.12 2.79 -25.14
CA ASP A 203 9.53 3.15 -25.28
C ASP A 203 10.34 2.49 -24.18
N ALA A 204 11.52 2.01 -24.54
CA ALA A 204 12.45 1.44 -23.59
C ALA A 204 13.21 2.55 -22.87
N PHE A 205 12.96 2.75 -21.59
CA PHE A 205 13.79 3.61 -20.74
C PHE A 205 14.91 2.79 -20.12
N SER A 206 16.13 3.14 -20.39
CA SER A 206 17.29 2.59 -19.71
C SER A 206 17.57 3.33 -18.40
N LEU A 207 18.41 2.76 -17.54
CA LEU A 207 18.86 3.44 -16.32
C LEU A 207 19.65 4.74 -16.67
N ALA A 208 20.37 4.73 -17.80
CA ALA A 208 21.10 5.90 -18.29
C ALA A 208 20.15 7.04 -18.71
N ASP A 209 19.04 6.72 -19.38
CA ASP A 209 18.03 7.71 -19.76
C ASP A 209 17.40 8.37 -18.54
N MET A 210 17.07 7.57 -17.52
CA MET A 210 16.53 8.09 -16.26
C MET A 210 17.54 8.97 -15.53
N ALA A 211 18.82 8.57 -15.51
CA ALA A 211 19.89 9.37 -14.92
C ALA A 211 20.08 10.70 -15.67
N ALA A 212 20.01 10.69 -17.01
CA ALA A 212 20.07 11.90 -17.82
C ALA A 212 18.91 12.86 -17.51
N ILE A 213 17.69 12.36 -17.38
CA ILE A 213 16.50 13.14 -16.94
C ILE A 213 16.74 13.74 -15.55
N SER A 214 17.34 12.98 -14.64
CA SER A 214 17.65 13.46 -13.29
C SER A 214 18.80 14.47 -13.26
N ARG A 215 19.60 14.56 -14.31
CA ARG A 215 20.86 15.33 -14.40
C ARG A 215 21.89 14.90 -13.36
N MET A 216 21.92 13.59 -13.04
CA MET A 216 22.86 13.02 -12.08
C MET A 216 23.68 11.90 -12.71
N PRO A 217 24.90 11.61 -12.19
CA PRO A 217 25.61 10.39 -12.54
C PRO A 217 24.76 9.14 -12.21
N VAL A 218 24.82 8.13 -13.07
CA VAL A 218 23.96 6.93 -13.01
C VAL A 218 23.93 6.28 -11.63
N GLU A 219 25.08 6.04 -11.02
CA GLU A 219 25.17 5.39 -9.71
C GLU A 219 24.65 6.27 -8.56
N THR A 220 24.88 7.58 -8.63
CA THR A 220 24.35 8.54 -7.66
C THR A 220 22.84 8.61 -7.77
N PHE A 221 22.30 8.68 -8.98
CA PHE A 221 20.86 8.64 -9.24
C PHE A 221 20.26 7.33 -8.71
N ARG A 222 20.82 6.16 -9.07
CA ARG A 222 20.33 4.86 -8.65
C ARG A 222 20.23 4.75 -7.13
N LYS A 223 21.27 5.14 -6.41
CA LYS A 223 21.32 5.10 -4.94
C LYS A 223 20.30 6.05 -4.33
N ARG A 224 20.22 7.30 -4.80
CA ARG A 224 19.28 8.30 -4.30
C ARG A 224 17.84 7.90 -4.57
N PHE A 225 17.50 7.53 -5.81
CA PHE A 225 16.16 7.10 -6.18
C PHE A 225 15.69 5.90 -5.36
N THR A 226 16.57 4.91 -5.18
CA THR A 226 16.26 3.73 -4.34
C THR A 226 16.09 4.11 -2.86
N SER A 227 16.88 5.04 -2.34
CA SER A 227 16.73 5.52 -0.96
C SER A 227 15.43 6.30 -0.76
N GLU A 228 14.99 7.08 -1.74
CA GLU A 228 13.79 7.93 -1.66
C GLU A 228 12.49 7.15 -1.92
N LEU A 229 12.50 6.22 -2.89
CA LEU A 229 11.30 5.46 -3.28
C LEU A 229 11.28 4.02 -2.75
N GLY A 230 12.36 3.53 -2.14
CA GLY A 230 12.45 2.16 -1.64
C GLY A 230 12.59 1.09 -2.72
N ILE A 231 12.62 1.47 -4.00
CA ILE A 231 12.68 0.56 -5.15
C ILE A 231 13.70 1.08 -6.19
N PRO A 232 14.52 0.20 -6.81
CA PRO A 232 15.41 0.60 -7.90
C PRO A 232 14.66 1.20 -9.09
N PRO A 233 15.25 2.17 -9.82
CA PRO A 233 14.59 2.88 -10.92
C PRO A 233 13.95 1.98 -11.99
N LEU A 234 14.66 0.94 -12.44
CA LEU A 234 14.11 -0.01 -13.40
C LEU A 234 12.97 -0.86 -12.82
N GLY A 235 13.06 -1.22 -11.55
CA GLY A 235 11.97 -1.90 -10.83
C GLY A 235 10.73 -1.03 -10.76
N TYR A 236 10.89 0.27 -10.51
CA TYR A 236 9.79 1.24 -10.51
C TYR A 236 9.13 1.36 -11.89
N LEU A 237 9.91 1.41 -12.98
CA LEU A 237 9.37 1.39 -14.35
C LEU A 237 8.58 0.11 -14.62
N GLN A 238 9.13 -1.06 -14.26
CA GLN A 238 8.44 -2.33 -14.43
C GLN A 238 7.11 -2.36 -13.67
N PHE A 239 7.12 -1.84 -12.46
CA PHE A 239 5.91 -1.68 -11.67
C PHE A 239 4.86 -0.82 -12.39
N LEU A 240 5.21 0.39 -12.87
CA LEU A 240 4.29 1.26 -13.63
C LEU A 240 3.72 0.58 -14.88
N LYS A 241 4.55 -0.19 -15.60
CA LYS A 241 4.10 -0.99 -16.75
C LYS A 241 3.05 -2.02 -16.36
N MET A 242 3.22 -2.71 -15.21
CA MET A 242 2.24 -3.69 -14.74
C MET A 242 0.93 -3.03 -14.27
N GLU A 243 1.01 -1.85 -13.64
CA GLU A 243 -0.19 -1.09 -13.29
C GLU A 243 -0.98 -0.66 -14.53
N ARG A 244 -0.30 -0.17 -15.55
CA ARG A 244 -0.94 0.14 -16.84
C ARG A 244 -1.54 -1.11 -17.49
N ALA A 245 -0.83 -2.24 -17.44
CA ALA A 245 -1.33 -3.51 -17.97
C ALA A 245 -2.64 -3.93 -17.31
N LYS A 246 -2.76 -3.78 -15.99
CA LYS A 246 -4.01 -4.12 -15.27
C LYS A 246 -5.18 -3.24 -15.71
N THR A 247 -4.93 -1.95 -15.92
CA THR A 247 -5.96 -1.04 -16.46
C THR A 247 -6.41 -1.49 -17.83
N LEU A 248 -5.47 -1.72 -18.76
CA LEU A 248 -5.77 -2.15 -20.12
C LEU A 248 -6.52 -3.49 -20.18
N LEU A 249 -6.14 -4.44 -19.31
CA LEU A 249 -6.85 -5.71 -19.20
C LEU A 249 -8.27 -5.55 -18.67
N ARG A 250 -8.51 -4.67 -17.70
CA ARG A 250 -9.85 -4.35 -17.20
C ARG A 250 -10.70 -3.67 -18.28
N ASP A 251 -10.08 -2.81 -19.08
CA ASP A 251 -10.74 -2.13 -20.21
C ASP A 251 -11.03 -3.08 -21.39
N GLY A 252 -10.80 -4.39 -21.25
CA GLY A 252 -11.13 -5.42 -22.23
C GLY A 252 -10.04 -5.70 -23.26
N MET A 253 -8.85 -5.12 -23.13
CA MET A 253 -7.75 -5.40 -24.04
C MET A 253 -7.21 -6.82 -23.85
N SER A 254 -6.92 -7.53 -24.95
CA SER A 254 -6.36 -8.87 -24.87
C SER A 254 -4.94 -8.88 -24.25
N VAL A 255 -4.56 -10.00 -23.63
CA VAL A 255 -3.23 -10.17 -23.00
C VAL A 255 -2.10 -9.83 -23.97
N ARG A 256 -2.21 -10.27 -25.24
CA ARG A 256 -1.22 -9.98 -26.28
C ARG A 256 -1.12 -8.50 -26.61
N GLN A 257 -2.26 -7.85 -26.83
CA GLN A 257 -2.31 -6.41 -27.13
C GLN A 257 -1.79 -5.58 -25.94
N THR A 258 -2.16 -5.96 -24.72
CA THR A 258 -1.67 -5.31 -23.49
C THR A 258 -0.14 -5.37 -23.42
N GLY A 259 0.47 -6.54 -23.69
CA GLY A 259 1.92 -6.69 -23.72
C GLY A 259 2.59 -5.73 -24.72
N VAL A 260 2.05 -5.63 -25.94
CA VAL A 260 2.56 -4.70 -26.96
C VAL A 260 2.44 -3.24 -26.49
N GLU A 261 1.29 -2.88 -25.90
CA GLU A 261 1.00 -1.50 -25.47
C GLU A 261 1.90 -1.00 -24.35
N ILE A 262 2.38 -1.91 -23.48
CA ILE A 262 3.32 -1.57 -22.41
C ILE A 262 4.79 -1.80 -22.79
N GLY A 263 5.08 -2.06 -24.08
CA GLY A 263 6.45 -2.31 -24.56
C GLY A 263 7.03 -3.66 -24.12
N MET A 264 6.19 -4.68 -24.01
CA MET A 264 6.55 -6.08 -23.74
C MET A 264 5.86 -7.00 -24.74
N PRO A 265 6.28 -7.00 -26.03
CA PRO A 265 5.59 -7.70 -27.09
C PRO A 265 5.66 -9.23 -26.99
N ASP A 266 6.65 -9.77 -26.28
CA ASP A 266 6.72 -11.21 -25.98
C ASP A 266 5.69 -11.60 -24.92
N PRO A 267 4.66 -12.40 -25.25
CA PRO A 267 3.60 -12.77 -24.34
C PRO A 267 4.07 -13.63 -23.16
N TYR A 268 5.13 -14.44 -23.36
CA TYR A 268 5.68 -15.28 -22.32
C TYR A 268 6.42 -14.42 -21.30
N HIS A 269 7.29 -13.53 -21.77
CA HIS A 269 8.01 -12.58 -20.92
C HIS A 269 7.03 -11.67 -20.16
N PHE A 270 6.02 -11.12 -20.83
CA PHE A 270 4.99 -10.31 -20.20
C PHE A 270 4.26 -11.09 -19.10
N SER A 271 3.76 -12.30 -19.40
CA SER A 271 3.01 -13.10 -18.43
C SER A 271 3.84 -13.49 -17.22
N LYS A 272 5.12 -13.78 -17.41
CA LYS A 272 6.08 -14.09 -16.33
C LYS A 272 6.32 -12.87 -15.44
N GLN A 273 6.56 -11.71 -16.04
CA GLN A 273 6.76 -10.46 -15.29
C GLN A 273 5.48 -10.01 -14.58
N PHE A 274 4.34 -10.11 -15.24
CA PHE A 274 3.05 -9.80 -14.63
C PHE A 274 2.78 -10.70 -13.43
N LYS A 275 2.98 -12.01 -13.56
CA LYS A 275 2.83 -12.95 -12.42
C LYS A 275 3.82 -12.63 -11.30
N HIS A 276 5.05 -12.26 -11.63
CA HIS A 276 6.07 -11.93 -10.64
C HIS A 276 5.69 -10.67 -9.83
N ILE A 277 5.16 -9.64 -10.49
CA ILE A 277 4.86 -8.34 -9.86
C ILE A 277 3.45 -8.31 -9.27
N VAL A 278 2.46 -8.85 -9.98
CA VAL A 278 1.03 -8.82 -9.57
C VAL A 278 0.65 -10.00 -8.69
N GLY A 279 1.45 -11.08 -8.67
CA GLY A 279 1.20 -12.29 -7.89
C GLY A 279 0.40 -13.36 -8.63
N MET A 280 -0.27 -13.03 -9.73
CA MET A 280 -1.08 -13.96 -10.54
C MET A 280 -0.89 -13.72 -12.03
N SER A 281 -1.22 -14.70 -12.88
CA SER A 281 -1.11 -14.54 -14.33
C SER A 281 -2.14 -13.52 -14.86
N PRO A 282 -1.89 -12.88 -16.02
CA PRO A 282 -2.86 -11.95 -16.65
C PRO A 282 -4.25 -12.58 -16.85
N THR A 283 -4.29 -13.85 -17.25
CA THR A 283 -5.55 -14.58 -17.45
C THR A 283 -6.28 -14.87 -16.14
N ALA A 284 -5.54 -15.20 -15.07
CA ALA A 284 -6.12 -15.37 -13.73
C ALA A 284 -6.64 -14.04 -13.19
N TYR A 285 -5.92 -12.94 -13.43
CA TYR A 285 -6.35 -11.60 -13.07
C TYR A 285 -7.68 -11.20 -13.73
N LEU A 286 -7.83 -11.45 -15.03
CA LEU A 286 -9.09 -11.18 -15.75
C LEU A 286 -10.27 -12.01 -15.19
N LYS A 287 -10.05 -13.29 -14.87
CA LYS A 287 -11.06 -14.13 -14.24
C LYS A 287 -11.48 -13.59 -12.88
N HIS A 288 -10.52 -13.16 -12.09
CA HIS A 288 -10.77 -12.61 -10.75
C HIS A 288 -11.63 -11.35 -10.82
N VAL A 289 -11.24 -10.38 -11.66
CA VAL A 289 -11.96 -9.11 -11.87
C VAL A 289 -13.38 -9.37 -12.41
N GLY A 290 -13.54 -10.23 -13.43
CA GLY A 290 -14.85 -10.55 -14.00
C GLY A 290 -15.78 -11.28 -13.02
N THR A 291 -15.25 -11.97 -12.02
CA THR A 291 -16.05 -12.61 -10.96
C THR A 291 -16.52 -11.59 -9.93
N GLU A 292 -15.68 -10.59 -9.59
CA GLU A 292 -16.06 -9.51 -8.69
C GLU A 292 -17.12 -8.59 -9.29
N GLU A 293 -17.01 -8.25 -10.58
CA GLU A 293 -18.01 -7.43 -11.27
C GLU A 293 -19.38 -8.13 -11.39
N ARG A 294 -19.40 -9.45 -11.52
CA ARG A 294 -20.66 -10.23 -11.51
C ARG A 294 -21.29 -10.25 -10.12
N ARG A 295 -20.50 -10.38 -9.06
CA ARG A 295 -20.99 -10.35 -7.67
C ARG A 295 -21.59 -9.01 -7.31
N THR A 296 -20.97 -7.90 -7.71
CA THR A 296 -21.49 -6.55 -7.45
C THR A 296 -22.77 -6.24 -8.23
N ARG A 297 -22.93 -6.77 -9.47
CA ARG A 297 -24.16 -6.61 -10.25
C ARG A 297 -25.33 -7.43 -9.70
N THR A 298 -25.10 -8.63 -9.17
CA THR A 298 -26.16 -9.47 -8.59
C THR A 298 -26.72 -8.86 -7.29
N THR A 299 -25.87 -8.25 -6.48
CA THR A 299 -26.29 -7.55 -5.24
C THR A 299 -27.04 -6.25 -5.52
N SER A 300 -26.82 -5.61 -6.67
CA SER A 300 -27.55 -4.38 -7.07
C SER A 300 -28.89 -4.65 -7.77
N SER A 301 -29.18 -5.90 -8.15
CA SER A 301 -30.43 -6.28 -8.81
C SER A 301 -31.47 -6.90 -7.88
N GLU A 302 -31.09 -7.14 -6.63
CA GLU A 302 -31.99 -7.70 -5.59
C GLU A 302 -32.45 -6.64 -4.55
N MET A 303 -32.19 -5.36 -4.79
CA MET A 303 -32.77 -4.22 -4.07
C MET A 303 -33.69 -3.44 -5.04
#